data_19e960073212adc893ed8d6bf688c24f
#
_entry.id   19e960073212adc893ed8d6bf688c24f
#
_cell.length_a   1.000
_cell.length_b   1.000
_cell.length_c   1.000
_cell.angle_alpha   90.00
_cell.angle_beta   90.00
_cell.angle_gamma   90.00
#
_symmetry.space_group_name_H-M   'P 1'
#
loop_
_entity.id
_entity.type
_entity.pdbx_description
1 polymer ?
#
loop_
_entity_poly.entity_id
_entity_poly.type
_entity_poly.pdbx_seq_one_letter_code
_entity_poly.pdbx_strand_id
1 'polypeptide(L)'
;MEKIKLWNKNFIIVIVINFLVFLNHLMVLSTFPFFVRELGYSDSVSGACATLFSVVAVFFRPFVGKILDCGKRKSVLLVGLCGMALMPLGYLVVYTFAASVFLAVIMRVVHGISLACSNTSTSTVATDVIPKPRFAEGMGIFGMATALATACAPAIGEFLMNKGFGLLYIVSCGIMLFSLLLLAFLKTPKLKIEKQPFSFKDLIDKNALPASAVALVFLLTYGALENYTLKFASDCSDITVSGGLYFTVMAIMLLITRFSVGKVADKKGEAVFVYTCNASMFVALLALALFPNNAGFIVSAVLSGYAFGGIEPSLQAMAVNIAPANKRGAANSTFLCAYDIGIGIGGGLAGVMIDYVGYEKMFAVISFANILSVVLYFLFGRKHPSSFCLLYTSPSPRD
;
A
#
# COMPACT_ATOMS: atom_id res chain seq x y z
N MET A 1 9.50 16.53 34.91
CA MET A 1 8.61 16.18 33.79
C MET A 1 8.77 14.69 33.51
N GLU A 2 7.76 13.88 33.76
CA GLU A 2 7.81 12.46 33.36
C GLU A 2 8.00 12.34 31.85
N LYS A 3 9.00 11.57 31.43
CA LYS A 3 9.22 11.28 30.00
C LYS A 3 8.02 10.49 29.46
N ILE A 4 7.17 11.12 28.67
CA ILE A 4 6.01 10.48 28.02
C ILE A 4 6.53 9.33 27.16
N LYS A 5 6.24 8.09 27.56
CA LYS A 5 6.72 6.88 26.86
C LYS A 5 5.85 6.61 25.63
N LEU A 6 6.46 6.65 24.44
CA LEU A 6 5.82 6.25 23.17
C LEU A 6 5.59 4.73 23.13
N TRP A 7 6.62 3.97 23.54
CA TRP A 7 6.61 2.51 23.51
C TRP A 7 5.78 1.95 24.66
N ASN A 8 4.45 2.05 24.52
CA ASN A 8 3.52 1.37 25.42
C ASN A 8 3.09 0.02 24.80
N LYS A 9 2.61 -0.90 25.63
CA LYS A 9 2.21 -2.26 25.22
C LYS A 9 1.23 -2.27 24.05
N ASN A 10 0.23 -1.39 24.05
CA ASN A 10 -0.79 -1.35 23.01
C ASN A 10 -0.22 -0.84 21.68
N PHE A 11 0.68 0.14 21.71
CA PHE A 11 1.35 0.65 20.52
C PHE A 11 2.23 -0.42 19.86
N ILE A 12 3.01 -1.18 20.67
CA ILE A 12 3.83 -2.30 20.16
C ILE A 12 2.93 -3.35 19.52
N ILE A 13 1.84 -3.77 20.19
CA ILE A 13 0.91 -4.77 19.68
C ILE A 13 0.32 -4.31 18.34
N VAL A 14 -0.13 -3.06 18.24
CA VAL A 14 -0.74 -2.54 17.01
C VAL A 14 0.25 -2.47 15.84
N ILE A 15 1.51 -2.07 16.11
CA ILE A 15 2.58 -2.05 15.08
C ILE A 15 2.84 -3.46 14.57
N VAL A 16 2.95 -4.44 15.47
CA VAL A 16 3.22 -5.84 15.09
C VAL A 16 2.03 -6.40 14.30
N ILE A 17 0.78 -6.18 14.74
CA ILE A 17 -0.41 -6.59 13.98
C ILE A 17 -0.40 -5.95 12.57
N ASN A 18 -0.12 -4.65 12.49
CA ASN A 18 -0.05 -3.95 11.20
C ASN A 18 1.02 -4.54 10.28
N PHE A 19 2.22 -4.77 10.81
CA PHE A 19 3.29 -5.43 10.07
C PHE A 19 2.86 -6.82 9.54
N LEU A 20 2.25 -7.66 10.39
CA LEU A 20 1.83 -9.00 10.03
C LEU A 20 0.67 -9.00 9.01
N VAL A 21 -0.26 -8.05 9.10
CA VAL A 21 -1.34 -7.86 8.12
C VAL A 21 -0.77 -7.52 6.74
N PHE A 22 0.16 -6.54 6.67
CA PHE A 22 0.78 -6.18 5.41
C PHE A 22 1.73 -7.26 4.89
N LEU A 23 2.46 -7.95 5.76
CA LEU A 23 3.29 -9.10 5.41
C LEU A 23 2.45 -10.19 4.73
N ASN A 24 1.34 -10.59 5.34
CA ASN A 24 0.43 -11.58 4.78
C ASN A 24 -0.17 -11.11 3.45
N HIS A 25 -0.70 -9.87 3.42
CA HIS A 25 -1.31 -9.31 2.22
C HIS A 25 -0.36 -9.32 1.03
N LEU A 26 0.85 -8.78 1.21
CA LEU A 26 1.83 -8.62 0.14
C LEU A 26 2.48 -9.94 -0.29
N MET A 27 2.66 -10.90 0.63
CA MET A 27 3.06 -12.26 0.27
C MET A 27 2.07 -12.90 -0.71
N VAL A 28 0.77 -12.81 -0.39
CA VAL A 28 -0.28 -13.38 -1.24
C VAL A 28 -0.45 -12.58 -2.52
N LEU A 29 -0.34 -11.25 -2.47
CA LEU A 29 -0.49 -10.40 -3.65
C LEU A 29 0.57 -10.69 -4.70
N SER A 30 1.83 -10.70 -4.32
CA SER A 30 2.97 -10.92 -5.24
C SER A 30 3.04 -12.34 -5.83
N THR A 31 2.53 -13.34 -5.11
CA THR A 31 2.51 -14.74 -5.56
C THR A 31 1.21 -15.13 -6.29
N PHE A 32 0.19 -14.27 -6.26
CA PHE A 32 -1.11 -14.58 -6.83
C PHE A 32 -1.13 -14.81 -8.35
N PRO A 33 -0.35 -14.07 -9.18
CA PRO A 33 -0.27 -14.37 -10.61
C PRO A 33 0.23 -15.79 -10.91
N PHE A 34 1.19 -16.28 -10.13
CA PHE A 34 1.66 -17.67 -10.26
C PHE A 34 0.57 -18.69 -9.88
N PHE A 35 -0.18 -18.40 -8.81
CA PHE A 35 -1.29 -19.24 -8.39
C PHE A 35 -2.38 -19.34 -9.47
N VAL A 36 -2.74 -18.22 -10.11
CA VAL A 36 -3.72 -18.19 -11.22
C VAL A 36 -3.20 -18.98 -12.42
N ARG A 37 -1.92 -18.86 -12.75
CA ARG A 37 -1.26 -19.61 -13.81
C ARG A 37 -1.23 -21.12 -13.54
N GLU A 38 -0.96 -21.52 -12.29
CA GLU A 38 -0.98 -22.94 -11.85
C GLU A 38 -2.38 -23.54 -12.02
N LEU A 39 -3.45 -22.74 -11.86
CA LEU A 39 -4.82 -23.15 -12.14
C LEU A 39 -5.17 -23.16 -13.65
N GLY A 40 -4.22 -22.84 -14.54
CA GLY A 40 -4.42 -22.84 -15.99
C GLY A 40 -5.08 -21.59 -16.58
N TYR A 41 -5.11 -20.48 -15.84
CA TYR A 41 -5.73 -19.23 -16.30
C TYR A 41 -4.67 -18.18 -16.70
N SER A 42 -5.11 -17.19 -17.50
CA SER A 42 -4.26 -16.12 -18.03
C SER A 42 -3.94 -15.02 -17.01
N ASP A 43 -2.96 -14.18 -17.35
CA ASP A 43 -2.58 -13.02 -16.55
C ASP A 43 -3.69 -11.94 -16.50
N SER A 44 -4.55 -11.88 -17.52
CA SER A 44 -5.75 -11.04 -17.50
C SER A 44 -6.70 -11.41 -16.36
N VAL A 45 -6.85 -12.70 -16.05
CA VAL A 45 -7.66 -13.16 -14.89
C VAL A 45 -7.02 -12.72 -13.58
N SER A 46 -5.70 -12.83 -13.46
CA SER A 46 -4.97 -12.34 -12.29
C SER A 46 -5.13 -10.83 -12.11
N GLY A 47 -4.99 -10.06 -13.19
CA GLY A 47 -5.19 -8.61 -13.19
C GLY A 47 -6.61 -8.20 -12.83
N ALA A 48 -7.63 -8.90 -13.36
CA ALA A 48 -9.03 -8.69 -13.01
C ALA A 48 -9.28 -8.94 -11.51
N CYS A 49 -8.67 -9.97 -10.95
CA CYS A 49 -8.73 -10.27 -9.52
C CYS A 49 -8.04 -9.17 -8.67
N ALA A 50 -6.93 -8.59 -9.13
CA ALA A 50 -6.26 -7.46 -8.47
C ALA A 50 -7.15 -6.22 -8.47
N THR A 51 -7.78 -5.91 -9.60
CA THR A 51 -8.73 -4.79 -9.72
C THR A 51 -9.95 -5.00 -8.81
N LEU A 52 -10.55 -6.19 -8.84
CA LEU A 52 -11.71 -6.52 -8.01
C LEU A 52 -11.41 -6.37 -6.52
N PHE A 53 -10.25 -6.88 -6.08
CA PHE A 53 -9.78 -6.72 -4.71
C PHE A 53 -9.74 -5.24 -4.28
N SER A 54 -9.11 -4.38 -5.11
CA SER A 54 -8.98 -2.95 -4.80
C SER A 54 -10.32 -2.23 -4.81
N VAL A 55 -11.19 -2.50 -5.78
CA VAL A 55 -12.56 -1.92 -5.83
C VAL A 55 -13.34 -2.28 -4.59
N VAL A 56 -13.31 -3.54 -4.18
CA VAL A 56 -13.99 -4.01 -2.97
C VAL A 56 -13.42 -3.33 -1.72
N ALA A 57 -12.10 -3.25 -1.60
CA ALA A 57 -11.45 -2.58 -0.46
C ALA A 57 -11.86 -1.11 -0.35
N VAL A 58 -11.81 -0.37 -1.46
CA VAL A 58 -12.21 1.05 -1.53
C VAL A 58 -13.69 1.23 -1.17
N PHE A 59 -14.56 0.37 -1.70
CA PHE A 59 -16.01 0.45 -1.44
C PHE A 59 -16.33 0.25 0.05
N PHE A 60 -15.65 -0.69 0.71
CA PHE A 60 -15.94 -0.99 2.11
C PHE A 60 -15.25 -0.03 3.11
N ARG A 61 -14.16 0.68 2.74
CA ARG A 61 -13.45 1.60 3.65
C ARG A 61 -14.34 2.64 4.33
N PRO A 62 -15.27 3.33 3.66
CA PRO A 62 -16.14 4.31 4.30
C PRO A 62 -17.06 3.70 5.37
N PHE A 63 -17.60 2.50 5.10
CA PHE A 63 -18.45 1.79 6.05
C PHE A 63 -17.66 1.34 7.27
N VAL A 64 -16.45 0.83 7.04
CA VAL A 64 -15.51 0.44 8.10
C VAL A 64 -15.15 1.66 8.97
N GLY A 65 -14.81 2.79 8.37
CA GLY A 65 -14.51 4.04 9.07
C GLY A 65 -15.64 4.45 10.00
N LYS A 66 -16.89 4.43 9.51
CA LYS A 66 -18.07 4.75 10.32
C LYS A 66 -18.26 3.80 11.51
N ILE A 67 -18.07 2.49 11.30
CA ILE A 67 -18.20 1.50 12.38
C ILE A 67 -17.10 1.73 13.44
N LEU A 68 -15.90 2.11 13.00
CA LEU A 68 -14.79 2.47 13.90
C LEU A 68 -15.12 3.73 14.70
N ASP A 69 -15.70 4.74 14.07
CA ASP A 69 -16.14 5.96 14.75
C ASP A 69 -17.24 5.69 15.78
N CYS A 70 -18.02 4.62 15.60
CA CYS A 70 -18.94 4.11 16.64
C CYS A 70 -18.23 3.35 17.77
N GLY A 71 -16.88 3.41 17.88
CA GLY A 71 -16.09 2.83 18.99
C GLY A 71 -15.86 1.32 18.88
N LYS A 72 -16.31 0.67 17.81
CA LYS A 72 -16.17 -0.78 17.64
C LYS A 72 -14.79 -1.19 17.07
N ARG A 73 -13.70 -0.51 17.48
CA ARG A 73 -12.35 -0.68 16.95
C ARG A 73 -11.85 -2.12 17.01
N LYS A 74 -11.95 -2.75 18.18
CA LYS A 74 -11.49 -4.14 18.38
C LYS A 74 -12.33 -5.14 17.60
N SER A 75 -13.66 -4.92 17.51
CA SER A 75 -14.56 -5.82 16.76
C SER A 75 -14.31 -5.77 15.25
N VAL A 76 -14.09 -4.58 14.69
CA VAL A 76 -13.78 -4.44 13.26
C VAL A 76 -12.42 -5.06 12.94
N LEU A 77 -11.42 -4.83 13.79
CA LEU A 77 -10.10 -5.46 13.62
C LEU A 77 -10.19 -6.99 13.72
N LEU A 78 -11.00 -7.51 14.66
CA LEU A 78 -11.26 -8.95 14.77
C LEU A 78 -11.84 -9.53 13.47
N VAL A 79 -12.90 -8.90 12.92
CA VAL A 79 -13.50 -9.33 11.65
C VAL A 79 -12.49 -9.30 10.52
N GLY A 80 -11.68 -8.23 10.44
CA GLY A 80 -10.63 -8.13 9.44
C GLY A 80 -9.59 -9.24 9.56
N LEU A 81 -9.05 -9.49 10.76
CA LEU A 81 -8.05 -10.53 10.96
C LEU A 81 -8.59 -11.94 10.74
N CYS A 82 -9.86 -12.21 11.13
CA CYS A 82 -10.52 -13.49 10.82
C CYS A 82 -10.63 -13.72 9.32
N GLY A 83 -11.06 -12.72 8.56
CA GLY A 83 -11.15 -12.83 7.11
C GLY A 83 -9.78 -12.98 6.45
N MET A 84 -8.76 -12.28 6.95
CA MET A 84 -7.37 -12.44 6.49
C MET A 84 -6.79 -13.83 6.82
N ALA A 85 -7.28 -14.52 7.84
CA ALA A 85 -6.93 -15.91 8.16
C ALA A 85 -7.71 -16.92 7.30
N LEU A 86 -8.98 -16.63 7.01
CA LEU A 86 -9.84 -17.51 6.19
C LEU A 86 -9.43 -17.50 4.71
N MET A 87 -8.97 -16.37 4.18
CA MET A 87 -8.60 -16.22 2.77
C MET A 87 -7.50 -17.21 2.35
N PRO A 88 -6.37 -17.38 3.05
CA PRO A 88 -5.36 -18.36 2.68
C PRO A 88 -5.89 -19.81 2.73
N LEU A 89 -6.76 -20.12 3.68
CA LEU A 89 -7.41 -21.43 3.74
C LEU A 89 -8.30 -21.67 2.52
N GLY A 90 -9.05 -20.65 2.07
CA GLY A 90 -9.83 -20.72 0.85
C GLY A 90 -8.97 -20.97 -0.38
N TYR A 91 -7.84 -20.31 -0.52
CA TYR A 91 -6.89 -20.59 -1.62
C TYR A 91 -6.27 -21.98 -1.52
N LEU A 92 -5.98 -22.47 -0.32
CA LEU A 92 -5.51 -23.83 -0.10
C LEU A 92 -6.54 -24.86 -0.58
N VAL A 93 -7.82 -24.62 -0.31
CA VAL A 93 -8.92 -25.49 -0.80
C VAL A 93 -8.99 -25.46 -2.32
N VAL A 94 -8.90 -24.27 -2.95
CA VAL A 94 -8.87 -24.14 -4.42
C VAL A 94 -7.71 -24.92 -5.01
N TYR A 95 -6.52 -24.80 -4.42
CA TYR A 95 -5.31 -25.49 -4.88
C TYR A 95 -5.41 -27.00 -4.73
N THR A 96 -5.87 -27.50 -3.55
CA THR A 96 -5.86 -28.92 -3.23
C THR A 96 -6.92 -29.72 -4.01
N PHE A 97 -8.08 -29.11 -4.23
CA PHE A 97 -9.21 -29.79 -4.86
C PHE A 97 -9.45 -29.39 -6.33
N ALA A 98 -8.48 -28.66 -6.93
CA ALA A 98 -8.61 -28.09 -8.27
C ALA A 98 -9.97 -27.38 -8.48
N ALA A 99 -10.42 -26.68 -7.43
CA ALA A 99 -11.73 -26.04 -7.41
C ALA A 99 -11.77 -24.89 -8.44
N SER A 100 -12.97 -24.51 -8.84
CA SER A 100 -13.19 -23.46 -9.83
C SER A 100 -12.47 -22.14 -9.45
N VAL A 101 -11.90 -21.45 -10.44
CA VAL A 101 -11.38 -20.08 -10.32
C VAL A 101 -12.40 -19.12 -9.68
N PHE A 102 -13.69 -19.41 -9.82
CA PHE A 102 -14.75 -18.63 -9.20
C PHE A 102 -14.61 -18.56 -7.66
N LEU A 103 -14.19 -19.67 -7.01
CA LEU A 103 -13.91 -19.65 -5.58
C LEU A 103 -12.71 -18.78 -5.26
N ALA A 104 -11.66 -18.76 -6.10
CA ALA A 104 -10.52 -17.86 -5.94
C ALA A 104 -10.95 -16.38 -6.06
N VAL A 105 -11.86 -16.06 -6.96
CA VAL A 105 -12.46 -14.71 -7.09
C VAL A 105 -13.24 -14.34 -5.83
N ILE A 106 -14.07 -15.25 -5.27
CA ILE A 106 -14.77 -15.01 -4.01
C ILE A 106 -13.75 -14.74 -2.88
N MET A 107 -12.66 -15.50 -2.81
CA MET A 107 -11.60 -15.29 -1.81
C MET A 107 -10.92 -13.93 -2.00
N ARG A 108 -10.82 -13.39 -3.21
CA ARG A 108 -10.32 -12.02 -3.46
C ARG A 108 -11.26 -10.95 -2.92
N VAL A 109 -12.57 -11.14 -3.05
CA VAL A 109 -13.58 -10.26 -2.43
C VAL A 109 -13.44 -10.28 -0.90
N VAL A 110 -13.37 -11.46 -0.31
CA VAL A 110 -13.16 -11.62 1.14
C VAL A 110 -11.85 -10.95 1.58
N HIS A 111 -10.78 -11.11 0.82
CA HIS A 111 -9.48 -10.49 1.09
C HIS A 111 -9.58 -8.95 1.08
N GLY A 112 -10.25 -8.36 0.07
CA GLY A 112 -10.44 -6.91 -0.04
C GLY A 112 -11.21 -6.32 1.15
N ILE A 113 -12.32 -6.94 1.54
CA ILE A 113 -13.11 -6.54 2.73
C ILE A 113 -12.25 -6.65 3.99
N SER A 114 -11.53 -7.77 4.12
CA SER A 114 -10.74 -8.07 5.32
C SER A 114 -9.55 -7.12 5.47
N LEU A 115 -8.90 -6.76 4.36
CA LEU A 115 -7.83 -5.77 4.36
C LEU A 115 -8.38 -4.37 4.72
N ALA A 116 -9.50 -3.96 4.13
CA ALA A 116 -10.15 -2.70 4.48
C ALA A 116 -10.44 -2.61 5.98
N CYS A 117 -10.99 -3.69 6.58
CA CYS A 117 -11.24 -3.78 8.02
C CYS A 117 -9.94 -3.72 8.83
N SER A 118 -8.95 -4.53 8.49
CA SER A 118 -7.70 -4.66 9.26
C SER A 118 -6.86 -3.40 9.19
N ASN A 119 -6.58 -2.88 7.98
CA ASN A 119 -5.72 -1.73 7.76
C ASN A 119 -6.33 -0.45 8.37
N THR A 120 -7.62 -0.19 8.10
CA THR A 120 -8.28 1.00 8.67
C THR A 120 -8.35 0.91 10.19
N SER A 121 -8.57 -0.29 10.76
CA SER A 121 -8.60 -0.47 12.22
C SER A 121 -7.24 -0.31 12.86
N THR A 122 -6.17 -0.90 12.31
CA THR A 122 -4.81 -0.77 12.86
C THR A 122 -4.35 0.68 12.85
N SER A 123 -4.59 1.41 11.76
CA SER A 123 -4.30 2.84 11.65
C SER A 123 -5.08 3.66 12.68
N THR A 124 -6.40 3.42 12.83
CA THR A 124 -7.23 4.13 13.81
C THR A 124 -6.80 3.82 15.24
N VAL A 125 -6.53 2.56 15.57
CA VAL A 125 -6.05 2.19 16.92
C VAL A 125 -4.67 2.77 17.20
N ALA A 126 -3.77 2.84 16.20
CA ALA A 126 -2.48 3.50 16.34
C ALA A 126 -2.64 4.97 16.75
N THR A 127 -3.53 5.72 16.09
CA THR A 127 -3.80 7.12 16.45
C THR A 127 -4.40 7.28 17.85
N ASP A 128 -5.17 6.28 18.33
CA ASP A 128 -5.77 6.31 19.66
C ASP A 128 -4.76 6.02 20.80
N VAL A 129 -3.72 5.22 20.53
CA VAL A 129 -2.76 4.77 21.56
C VAL A 129 -1.46 5.58 21.58
N ILE A 130 -1.19 6.37 20.53
CA ILE A 130 -0.02 7.25 20.46
C ILE A 130 -0.27 8.49 21.33
N PRO A 131 0.65 8.84 22.25
CA PRO A 131 0.55 10.08 23.02
C PRO A 131 0.58 11.32 22.13
N LYS A 132 -0.33 12.28 22.35
CA LYS A 132 -0.43 13.52 21.54
C LYS A 132 0.91 14.24 21.31
N PRO A 133 1.78 14.44 22.32
CA PRO A 133 3.05 15.15 22.12
C PRO A 133 4.06 14.41 21.23
N ARG A 134 3.87 13.11 20.98
CA ARG A 134 4.76 12.27 20.15
C ARG A 134 4.02 11.66 18.95
N PHE A 135 2.94 12.32 18.51
CA PHE A 135 2.04 11.77 17.50
C PHE A 135 2.74 11.56 16.15
N ALA A 136 3.46 12.58 15.64
CA ALA A 136 4.19 12.48 14.38
C ALA A 136 5.25 11.38 14.40
N GLU A 137 6.01 11.28 15.50
CA GLU A 137 7.00 10.22 15.68
C GLU A 137 6.36 8.83 15.68
N GLY A 138 5.26 8.67 16.43
CA GLY A 138 4.53 7.39 16.49
C GLY A 138 3.96 6.97 15.14
N MET A 139 3.36 7.89 14.40
CA MET A 139 2.85 7.61 13.05
C MET A 139 3.97 7.29 12.06
N GLY A 140 5.14 7.94 12.20
CA GLY A 140 6.32 7.60 11.41
C GLY A 140 6.77 6.15 11.64
N ILE A 141 6.84 5.70 12.90
CA ILE A 141 7.18 4.31 13.25
C ILE A 141 6.12 3.33 12.73
N PHE A 142 4.82 3.67 12.83
CA PHE A 142 3.74 2.87 12.27
C PHE A 142 3.89 2.69 10.75
N GLY A 143 4.22 3.76 10.02
CA GLY A 143 4.48 3.71 8.58
C GLY A 143 5.74 2.90 8.22
N MET A 144 6.79 2.94 9.07
CA MET A 144 7.98 2.10 8.87
C MET A 144 7.67 0.60 8.98
N ALA A 145 6.74 0.20 9.85
CA ALA A 145 6.32 -1.20 9.94
C ALA A 145 5.69 -1.69 8.63
N THR A 146 4.86 -0.86 8.00
CA THR A 146 4.28 -1.16 6.68
C THR A 146 5.38 -1.25 5.61
N ALA A 147 6.32 -0.31 5.61
CA ALA A 147 7.44 -0.32 4.67
C ALA A 147 8.32 -1.57 4.82
N LEU A 148 8.57 -2.01 6.06
CA LEU A 148 9.32 -3.24 6.33
C LEU A 148 8.56 -4.48 5.83
N ALA A 149 7.23 -4.53 5.98
CA ALA A 149 6.43 -5.60 5.41
C ALA A 149 6.52 -5.63 3.88
N THR A 150 6.43 -4.48 3.22
CA THR A 150 6.63 -4.35 1.76
C THR A 150 8.00 -4.88 1.33
N ALA A 151 9.01 -4.68 2.18
CA ALA A 151 10.36 -5.18 1.95
C ALA A 151 10.46 -6.70 1.93
N CYS A 152 9.88 -7.33 2.95
CA CYS A 152 10.13 -8.73 3.24
C CYS A 152 9.11 -9.66 2.57
N ALA A 153 7.87 -9.20 2.42
CA ALA A 153 6.76 -10.07 2.05
C ALA A 153 6.92 -10.77 0.70
N PRO A 154 7.31 -10.10 -0.41
CA PRO A 154 7.44 -10.79 -1.69
C PRO A 154 8.56 -11.82 -1.69
N ALA A 155 9.71 -11.53 -1.03
CA ALA A 155 10.82 -12.47 -0.91
C ALA A 155 10.44 -13.72 -0.08
N ILE A 156 9.74 -13.52 1.04
CA ILE A 156 9.22 -14.63 1.85
C ILE A 156 8.16 -15.40 1.08
N GLY A 157 7.27 -14.69 0.36
CA GLY A 157 6.23 -15.29 -0.48
C GLY A 157 6.82 -16.17 -1.57
N GLU A 158 7.81 -15.67 -2.32
CA GLU A 158 8.55 -16.42 -3.34
C GLU A 158 9.22 -17.67 -2.74
N PHE A 159 9.94 -17.52 -1.62
CA PHE A 159 10.60 -18.63 -0.94
C PHE A 159 9.63 -19.74 -0.52
N LEU A 160 8.47 -19.36 0.03
CA LEU A 160 7.46 -20.32 0.46
C LEU A 160 6.74 -20.95 -0.75
N MET A 161 6.42 -20.17 -1.77
CA MET A 161 5.80 -20.64 -3.01
C MET A 161 6.68 -21.67 -3.72
N ASN A 162 8.00 -21.45 -3.77
CA ASN A 162 8.95 -22.40 -4.38
C ASN A 162 9.03 -23.74 -3.64
N LYS A 163 8.54 -23.79 -2.37
CA LYS A 163 8.35 -25.05 -1.61
C LYS A 163 6.93 -25.61 -1.76
N GLY A 164 6.04 -24.88 -2.43
CA GLY A 164 4.67 -25.24 -2.72
C GLY A 164 3.65 -24.26 -2.17
N PHE A 165 2.58 -24.02 -2.93
CA PHE A 165 1.47 -23.14 -2.52
C PHE A 165 0.81 -23.56 -1.21
N GLY A 166 0.75 -24.87 -0.92
CA GLY A 166 0.22 -25.38 0.34
C GLY A 166 0.96 -24.80 1.55
N LEU A 167 2.30 -24.81 1.52
CA LEU A 167 3.12 -24.23 2.59
C LEU A 167 2.93 -22.72 2.71
N LEU A 168 2.90 -22.00 1.58
CA LEU A 168 2.64 -20.56 1.55
C LEU A 168 1.33 -20.21 2.28
N TYR A 169 0.24 -20.89 1.95
CA TYR A 169 -1.07 -20.58 2.53
C TYR A 169 -1.21 -21.03 3.98
N ILE A 170 -0.58 -22.14 4.39
CA ILE A 170 -0.54 -22.56 5.80
C ILE A 170 0.24 -21.55 6.65
N VAL A 171 1.41 -21.11 6.21
CA VAL A 171 2.21 -20.08 6.90
C VAL A 171 1.46 -18.77 6.96
N SER A 172 0.83 -18.34 5.85
CA SER A 172 -0.02 -17.15 5.76
C SER A 172 -1.16 -17.18 6.79
N CYS A 173 -1.85 -18.31 6.90
CA CYS A 173 -2.88 -18.52 7.93
C CYS A 173 -2.29 -18.44 9.35
N GLY A 174 -1.15 -19.09 9.61
CA GLY A 174 -0.47 -19.08 10.90
C GLY A 174 -0.10 -17.66 11.36
N ILE A 175 0.40 -16.82 10.44
CA ILE A 175 0.69 -15.39 10.69
C ILE A 175 -0.57 -14.65 11.16
N MET A 176 -1.71 -14.90 10.53
CA MET A 176 -2.96 -14.23 10.89
C MET A 176 -3.55 -14.77 12.20
N LEU A 177 -3.43 -16.07 12.47
CA LEU A 177 -3.81 -16.63 13.77
C LEU A 177 -2.96 -16.05 14.91
N PHE A 178 -1.66 -15.84 14.68
CA PHE A 178 -0.80 -15.15 15.64
C PHE A 178 -1.24 -13.68 15.84
N SER A 179 -1.65 -12.99 14.77
CA SER A 179 -2.21 -11.63 14.88
C SER A 179 -3.51 -11.60 15.69
N LEU A 180 -4.37 -12.61 15.55
CA LEU A 180 -5.58 -12.77 16.38
C LEU A 180 -5.25 -13.00 17.85
N LEU A 181 -4.22 -13.79 18.14
CA LEU A 181 -3.72 -13.97 19.50
C LEU A 181 -3.23 -12.64 20.09
N LEU A 182 -2.47 -11.85 19.34
CA LEU A 182 -2.02 -10.51 19.77
C LEU A 182 -3.20 -9.56 20.03
N LEU A 183 -4.25 -9.64 19.20
CA LEU A 183 -5.47 -8.84 19.38
C LEU A 183 -6.15 -9.12 20.73
N ALA A 184 -6.06 -10.35 21.26
CA ALA A 184 -6.63 -10.68 22.58
C ALA A 184 -6.02 -9.80 23.70
N PHE A 185 -4.73 -9.48 23.60
CA PHE A 185 -3.99 -8.65 24.56
C PHE A 185 -4.11 -7.15 24.31
N LEU A 186 -4.68 -6.72 23.16
CA LEU A 186 -4.84 -5.31 22.84
C LEU A 186 -5.97 -4.69 23.68
N LYS A 187 -5.64 -3.60 24.35
CA LYS A 187 -6.62 -2.77 25.08
C LYS A 187 -6.81 -1.46 24.33
N THR A 188 -8.02 -1.25 23.79
CA THR A 188 -8.38 0.00 23.12
C THR A 188 -9.01 0.97 24.12
N PRO A 189 -8.72 2.28 24.06
CA PRO A 189 -9.38 3.27 24.92
C PRO A 189 -10.90 3.24 24.71
N LYS A 190 -11.65 3.37 25.81
CA LYS A 190 -13.10 3.61 25.76
C LYS A 190 -13.33 5.08 25.39
N LEU A 191 -13.69 5.33 24.15
CA LEU A 191 -13.99 6.68 23.67
C LEU A 191 -15.44 7.04 23.96
N LYS A 192 -15.69 8.27 24.44
CA LYS A 192 -17.03 8.86 24.45
C LYS A 192 -17.39 9.18 23.00
N ILE A 193 -18.41 8.53 22.49
CA ILE A 193 -18.80 8.60 21.09
C ILE A 193 -19.95 9.59 20.96
N GLU A 194 -19.75 10.66 20.21
CA GLU A 194 -20.82 11.44 19.64
C GLU A 194 -21.22 10.81 18.32
N LYS A 195 -22.45 10.30 18.25
CA LYS A 195 -23.01 9.73 17.02
C LYS A 195 -23.20 10.86 16.01
N GLN A 196 -22.29 10.99 15.06
CA GLN A 196 -22.49 11.90 13.93
C GLN A 196 -23.28 11.20 12.81
N PRO A 197 -24.25 11.88 12.19
CA PRO A 197 -24.97 11.35 11.03
C PRO A 197 -23.99 11.11 9.86
N PHE A 198 -24.21 10.04 9.13
CA PHE A 198 -23.41 9.72 7.96
C PHE A 198 -23.80 10.60 6.78
N SER A 199 -22.82 11.31 6.18
CA SER A 199 -23.00 12.01 4.92
C SER A 199 -21.97 11.53 3.90
N PHE A 200 -22.42 11.16 2.72
CA PHE A 200 -21.52 10.81 1.61
C PHE A 200 -20.68 12.00 1.14
N LYS A 201 -21.15 13.23 1.37
CA LYS A 201 -20.42 14.47 1.00
C LYS A 201 -19.16 14.67 1.85
N ASP A 202 -19.11 14.10 3.06
CA ASP A 202 -17.98 14.23 3.97
C ASP A 202 -16.90 13.16 3.73
N LEU A 203 -17.13 12.22 2.81
CA LEU A 203 -16.18 11.14 2.50
C LEU A 203 -15.05 11.58 1.56
N ILE A 204 -15.30 12.60 0.73
CA ILE A 204 -14.34 13.11 -0.26
C ILE A 204 -14.02 14.57 0.06
N ASP A 205 -12.74 14.83 0.31
CA ASP A 205 -12.24 16.20 0.46
C ASP A 205 -11.76 16.73 -0.90
N LYS A 206 -12.37 17.84 -1.37
CA LYS A 206 -12.04 18.44 -2.66
C LYS A 206 -10.59 18.95 -2.72
N ASN A 207 -10.06 19.40 -1.59
CA ASN A 207 -8.69 19.90 -1.50
C ASN A 207 -7.65 18.76 -1.64
N ALA A 208 -8.01 17.53 -1.27
CA ALA A 208 -7.15 16.39 -1.44
C ALA A 208 -7.13 15.84 -2.89
N LEU A 209 -8.12 16.21 -3.74
CA LEU A 209 -8.24 15.66 -5.09
C LEU A 209 -7.02 15.87 -5.99
N PRO A 210 -6.35 17.04 -6.02
CA PRO A 210 -5.17 17.24 -6.86
C PRO A 210 -4.04 16.28 -6.51
N ALA A 211 -3.70 16.16 -5.23
CA ALA A 211 -2.69 15.20 -4.77
C ALA A 211 -3.10 13.75 -5.03
N SER A 212 -4.37 13.43 -4.81
CA SER A 212 -4.96 12.11 -5.03
C SER A 212 -4.93 11.69 -6.50
N ALA A 213 -5.22 12.61 -7.43
CA ALA A 213 -5.16 12.32 -8.86
C ALA A 213 -3.73 12.03 -9.35
N VAL A 214 -2.75 12.81 -8.87
CA VAL A 214 -1.33 12.59 -9.16
C VAL A 214 -0.88 11.22 -8.61
N ALA A 215 -1.26 10.91 -7.36
CA ALA A 215 -0.95 9.64 -6.72
C ALA A 215 -1.59 8.47 -7.46
N LEU A 216 -2.88 8.55 -7.84
CA LEU A 216 -3.59 7.51 -8.57
C LEU A 216 -2.82 7.10 -9.84
N VAL A 217 -2.40 8.09 -10.64
CA VAL A 217 -1.72 7.83 -11.92
C VAL A 217 -0.31 7.27 -11.69
N PHE A 218 0.43 7.77 -10.70
CA PHE A 218 1.70 7.18 -10.30
C PHE A 218 1.52 5.71 -9.86
N LEU A 219 0.50 5.44 -9.08
CA LEU A 219 0.22 4.13 -8.51
C LEU A 219 -0.27 3.10 -9.53
N LEU A 220 -0.70 3.51 -10.72
CA LEU A 220 -0.89 2.59 -11.85
C LEU A 220 0.42 1.87 -12.17
N THR A 221 1.54 2.60 -12.21
CA THR A 221 2.86 2.02 -12.50
C THR A 221 3.33 1.10 -11.38
N TYR A 222 3.10 1.51 -10.14
CA TYR A 222 3.45 0.71 -8.96
C TYR A 222 2.61 -0.57 -8.89
N GLY A 223 1.31 -0.51 -9.20
CA GLY A 223 0.43 -1.67 -9.22
C GLY A 223 0.84 -2.73 -10.26
N ALA A 224 1.30 -2.31 -11.43
CA ALA A 224 1.87 -3.22 -12.42
C ALA A 224 3.15 -3.90 -11.89
N LEU A 225 4.03 -3.10 -11.30
CA LEU A 225 5.31 -3.55 -10.74
C LEU A 225 5.08 -4.54 -9.57
N GLU A 226 4.23 -4.20 -8.62
CA GLU A 226 3.95 -5.00 -7.43
C GLU A 226 3.36 -6.38 -7.77
N ASN A 227 2.48 -6.46 -8.77
CA ASN A 227 1.82 -7.70 -9.13
C ASN A 227 2.65 -8.60 -10.04
N TYR A 228 3.51 -8.04 -10.91
CA TYR A 228 4.10 -8.84 -12.00
C TYR A 228 5.63 -8.89 -12.01
N THR A 229 6.35 -8.12 -11.21
CA THR A 229 7.82 -8.13 -11.21
C THR A 229 8.39 -9.50 -10.79
N LEU A 230 7.76 -10.16 -9.82
CA LEU A 230 8.19 -11.50 -9.36
C LEU A 230 8.05 -12.51 -10.50
N LYS A 231 6.91 -12.47 -11.18
CA LYS A 231 6.61 -13.38 -12.30
C LYS A 231 7.48 -13.09 -13.53
N PHE A 232 7.71 -11.81 -13.84
CA PHE A 232 8.64 -11.40 -14.88
C PHE A 232 10.04 -11.98 -14.65
N ALA A 233 10.57 -11.91 -13.42
CA ALA A 233 11.86 -12.50 -13.08
C ALA A 233 11.88 -14.02 -13.26
N SER A 234 10.77 -14.71 -13.00
CA SER A 234 10.64 -16.15 -13.18
C SER A 234 10.54 -16.56 -14.67
N ASP A 235 9.88 -15.74 -15.48
CA ASP A 235 9.60 -16.05 -16.89
C ASP A 235 10.75 -15.59 -17.82
N CYS A 236 11.64 -14.69 -17.34
CA CYS A 236 12.77 -14.17 -18.11
C CYS A 236 14.05 -14.96 -17.84
N SER A 237 14.58 -15.66 -18.84
CA SER A 237 15.79 -16.51 -18.71
C SER A 237 17.07 -15.73 -18.35
N ASP A 238 17.13 -14.45 -18.70
CA ASP A 238 18.31 -13.60 -18.49
C ASP A 238 18.35 -12.99 -17.08
N ILE A 239 17.27 -13.18 -16.30
CA ILE A 239 17.20 -12.81 -14.89
C ILE A 239 17.43 -14.07 -14.04
N THR A 240 18.62 -14.19 -13.50
CA THR A 240 19.04 -15.36 -12.69
C THR A 240 18.94 -15.12 -11.18
N VAL A 241 18.76 -13.85 -10.79
CA VAL A 241 18.53 -13.48 -9.38
C VAL A 241 17.08 -13.73 -8.97
N SER A 242 16.87 -14.06 -7.68
CA SER A 242 15.52 -14.24 -7.14
C SER A 242 14.66 -12.98 -7.36
N GLY A 243 13.42 -13.17 -7.80
CA GLY A 243 12.45 -12.08 -7.95
C GLY A 243 12.18 -11.34 -6.64
N GLY A 244 12.23 -12.06 -5.51
CA GLY A 244 12.09 -11.46 -4.17
C GLY A 244 13.24 -10.50 -3.82
N LEU A 245 14.45 -10.68 -4.40
CA LEU A 245 15.54 -9.74 -4.22
C LEU A 245 15.20 -8.33 -4.72
N TYR A 246 14.41 -8.21 -5.79
CA TYR A 246 13.92 -6.92 -6.27
C TYR A 246 13.25 -6.11 -5.15
N PHE A 247 12.28 -6.72 -4.49
CA PHE A 247 11.52 -6.05 -3.43
C PHE A 247 12.36 -5.77 -2.19
N THR A 248 13.34 -6.63 -1.89
CA THR A 248 14.28 -6.39 -0.80
C THR A 248 15.16 -5.16 -1.09
N VAL A 249 15.74 -5.06 -2.29
CA VAL A 249 16.54 -3.90 -2.73
C VAL A 249 15.68 -2.64 -2.80
N MET A 250 14.50 -2.75 -3.40
CA MET A 250 13.53 -1.66 -3.48
C MET A 250 13.20 -1.10 -2.10
N ALA A 251 12.98 -1.96 -1.14
CA ALA A 251 12.59 -1.53 0.20
C ALA A 251 13.73 -0.97 1.03
N ILE A 252 14.96 -1.44 0.86
CA ILE A 252 16.15 -0.80 1.44
C ILE A 252 16.24 0.64 0.95
N MET A 253 16.10 0.85 -0.37
CA MET A 253 16.14 2.18 -0.95
C MET A 253 14.95 3.05 -0.53
N LEU A 254 13.74 2.47 -0.43
CA LEU A 254 12.55 3.11 0.10
C LEU A 254 12.79 3.63 1.53
N LEU A 255 13.34 2.80 2.42
CA LEU A 255 13.66 3.20 3.79
C LEU A 255 14.68 4.35 3.82
N ILE A 256 15.78 4.23 3.06
CA ILE A 256 16.79 5.30 2.93
C ILE A 256 16.14 6.61 2.49
N THR A 257 15.27 6.54 1.48
CA THR A 257 14.56 7.71 0.96
C THR A 257 13.65 8.33 2.00
N ARG A 258 12.86 7.52 2.74
CA ARG A 258 11.95 8.01 3.79
C ARG A 258 12.65 8.79 4.91
N PHE A 259 13.88 8.42 5.28
CA PHE A 259 14.66 9.23 6.24
C PHE A 259 15.01 10.62 5.72
N SER A 260 15.10 10.79 4.40
CA SER A 260 15.50 12.04 3.76
C SER A 260 14.32 12.93 3.38
N VAL A 261 13.15 12.34 3.05
CA VAL A 261 11.97 13.02 2.48
C VAL A 261 11.50 14.16 3.37
N GLY A 262 11.28 13.92 4.66
CA GLY A 262 10.75 14.95 5.57
C GLY A 262 11.62 16.21 5.57
N LYS A 263 12.93 16.04 5.75
CA LYS A 263 13.88 17.18 5.80
C LYS A 263 14.01 17.95 4.48
N VAL A 264 13.91 17.24 3.36
CA VAL A 264 14.03 17.86 2.02
C VAL A 264 12.71 18.50 1.61
N ALA A 265 11.56 17.84 1.87
CA ALA A 265 10.24 18.38 1.59
C ALA A 265 9.98 19.66 2.40
N ASP A 266 10.38 19.71 3.67
CA ASP A 266 10.26 20.90 4.51
C ASP A 266 11.08 22.09 3.98
N LYS A 267 12.20 21.84 3.28
CA LYS A 267 13.06 22.89 2.76
C LYS A 267 12.78 23.29 1.31
N LYS A 268 12.42 22.33 0.46
CA LYS A 268 12.32 22.52 -1.00
C LYS A 268 10.91 22.30 -1.55
N GLY A 269 9.97 21.91 -0.69
CA GLY A 269 8.61 21.57 -1.07
C GLY A 269 8.46 20.17 -1.66
N GLU A 270 7.24 19.69 -1.75
CA GLU A 270 6.87 18.38 -2.30
C GLU A 270 7.16 18.24 -3.81
N ALA A 271 7.20 19.36 -4.55
CA ALA A 271 7.43 19.38 -5.99
C ALA A 271 8.69 18.62 -6.41
N VAL A 272 9.76 18.73 -5.63
CA VAL A 272 11.04 18.05 -5.90
C VAL A 272 10.81 16.54 -5.98
N PHE A 273 10.08 15.97 -5.01
CA PHE A 273 9.80 14.55 -4.99
C PHE A 273 8.82 14.13 -6.10
N VAL A 274 7.82 14.96 -6.41
CA VAL A 274 6.90 14.63 -7.51
C VAL A 274 7.67 14.50 -8.83
N TYR A 275 8.54 15.43 -9.16
CA TYR A 275 9.32 15.37 -10.40
C TYR A 275 10.37 14.27 -10.40
N THR A 276 11.20 14.20 -9.36
CA THR A 276 12.31 13.24 -9.32
C THR A 276 11.83 11.80 -9.16
N CYS A 277 10.77 11.55 -8.38
CA CYS A 277 10.23 10.21 -8.19
C CYS A 277 9.49 9.69 -9.43
N ASN A 278 8.69 10.53 -10.12
CA ASN A 278 8.09 10.13 -11.40
C ASN A 278 9.16 9.85 -12.46
N ALA A 279 10.19 10.69 -12.58
CA ALA A 279 11.31 10.44 -13.49
C ALA A 279 12.05 9.14 -13.13
N SER A 280 12.29 8.89 -11.85
CA SER A 280 12.92 7.66 -11.37
C SER A 280 12.08 6.43 -11.68
N MET A 281 10.75 6.45 -11.43
CA MET A 281 9.85 5.34 -11.74
C MET A 281 9.75 5.10 -13.25
N PHE A 282 9.71 6.16 -14.05
CA PHE A 282 9.74 6.06 -15.51
C PHE A 282 10.98 5.32 -15.99
N VAL A 283 12.17 5.72 -15.52
CA VAL A 283 13.44 5.06 -15.87
C VAL A 283 13.49 3.63 -15.32
N ALA A 284 12.96 3.39 -14.11
CA ALA A 284 12.89 2.05 -13.51
C ALA A 284 12.13 1.07 -14.39
N LEU A 285 10.95 1.46 -14.89
CA LEU A 285 10.13 0.61 -15.77
C LEU A 285 10.76 0.43 -17.15
N LEU A 286 11.39 1.48 -17.70
CA LEU A 286 12.17 1.36 -18.93
C LEU A 286 13.38 0.44 -18.77
N ALA A 287 14.02 0.42 -17.59
CA ALA A 287 15.12 -0.51 -17.33
C ALA A 287 14.65 -1.98 -17.40
N LEU A 288 13.45 -2.31 -16.87
CA LEU A 288 12.86 -3.64 -17.02
C LEU A 288 12.50 -3.97 -18.47
N ALA A 289 12.03 -2.98 -19.21
CA ALA A 289 11.60 -3.15 -20.59
C ALA A 289 12.76 -3.33 -21.57
N LEU A 290 13.82 -2.54 -21.42
CA LEU A 290 14.93 -2.48 -22.40
C LEU A 290 16.12 -3.35 -22.02
N PHE A 291 16.28 -3.64 -20.73
CA PHE A 291 17.39 -4.43 -20.17
C PHE A 291 16.82 -5.54 -19.27
N PRO A 292 16.16 -6.56 -19.85
CA PRO A 292 15.54 -7.66 -19.12
C PRO A 292 16.61 -8.64 -18.60
N ASN A 293 17.55 -8.17 -17.79
CA ASN A 293 18.66 -8.92 -17.21
C ASN A 293 18.89 -8.51 -15.75
N ASN A 294 19.81 -9.19 -15.06
CA ASN A 294 20.12 -8.94 -13.66
C ASN A 294 20.45 -7.46 -13.36
N ALA A 295 21.21 -6.80 -14.24
CA ALA A 295 21.61 -5.41 -14.03
C ALA A 295 20.41 -4.45 -14.11
N GLY A 296 19.61 -4.55 -15.20
CA GLY A 296 18.39 -3.76 -15.37
C GLY A 296 17.37 -4.00 -14.24
N PHE A 297 17.26 -5.25 -13.78
CA PHE A 297 16.39 -5.65 -12.68
C PHE A 297 16.76 -4.97 -11.36
N ILE A 298 18.06 -4.97 -10.99
CA ILE A 298 18.55 -4.33 -9.76
C ILE A 298 18.48 -2.81 -9.87
N VAL A 299 18.85 -2.23 -11.01
CA VAL A 299 18.74 -0.77 -11.22
C VAL A 299 17.28 -0.33 -11.08
N SER A 300 16.34 -1.07 -11.67
CA SER A 300 14.91 -0.82 -11.53
C SER A 300 14.47 -0.88 -10.07
N ALA A 301 14.94 -1.87 -9.30
CA ALA A 301 14.60 -2.00 -7.87
C ALA A 301 15.06 -0.78 -7.05
N VAL A 302 16.29 -0.29 -7.28
CA VAL A 302 16.81 0.90 -6.61
C VAL A 302 15.99 2.14 -6.97
N LEU A 303 15.73 2.35 -8.27
CA LEU A 303 15.00 3.52 -8.76
C LEU A 303 13.53 3.52 -8.31
N SER A 304 12.84 2.37 -8.35
CA SER A 304 11.46 2.26 -7.87
C SER A 304 11.36 2.43 -6.36
N GLY A 305 12.35 1.94 -5.60
CA GLY A 305 12.43 2.16 -4.15
C GLY A 305 12.57 3.64 -3.79
N TYR A 306 13.42 4.38 -4.49
CA TYR A 306 13.51 5.83 -4.36
C TYR A 306 12.18 6.51 -4.72
N ALA A 307 11.60 6.13 -5.84
CA ALA A 307 10.38 6.74 -6.35
C ALA A 307 9.20 6.58 -5.38
N PHE A 308 8.92 5.35 -4.94
CA PHE A 308 7.81 5.07 -4.04
C PHE A 308 8.07 5.60 -2.63
N GLY A 309 9.32 5.49 -2.14
CA GLY A 309 9.71 6.01 -0.83
C GLY A 309 9.56 7.52 -0.68
N GLY A 310 9.68 8.28 -1.79
CA GLY A 310 9.60 9.73 -1.82
C GLY A 310 8.20 10.29 -2.12
N ILE A 311 7.54 9.76 -3.14
CA ILE A 311 6.31 10.37 -3.67
C ILE A 311 5.10 10.15 -2.77
N GLU A 312 4.92 8.96 -2.19
CA GLU A 312 3.77 8.61 -1.36
C GLU A 312 3.63 9.55 -0.16
N PRO A 313 4.64 9.69 0.73
CA PRO A 313 4.51 10.58 1.88
C PRO A 313 4.39 12.04 1.48
N SER A 314 5.00 12.47 0.38
CA SER A 314 4.92 13.86 -0.12
C SER A 314 3.50 14.19 -0.59
N LEU A 315 2.87 13.34 -1.40
CA LEU A 315 1.51 13.56 -1.87
C LEU A 315 0.46 13.38 -0.76
N GLN A 316 0.68 12.45 0.17
CA GLN A 316 -0.19 12.30 1.34
C GLN A 316 -0.13 13.53 2.24
N ALA A 317 1.05 14.07 2.48
CA ALA A 317 1.21 15.32 3.23
C ALA A 317 0.50 16.47 2.51
N MET A 318 0.68 16.61 1.19
CA MET A 318 -0.02 17.60 0.37
C MET A 318 -1.54 17.48 0.48
N ALA A 319 -2.09 16.26 0.47
CA ALA A 319 -3.53 16.02 0.58
C ALA A 319 -4.10 16.45 1.95
N VAL A 320 -3.31 16.29 3.04
CA VAL A 320 -3.81 16.44 4.42
C VAL A 320 -3.48 17.81 5.04
N ASN A 321 -2.38 18.45 4.62
CA ASN A 321 -1.87 19.67 5.29
C ASN A 321 -2.83 20.85 5.27
N ILE A 322 -3.66 20.99 4.24
CA ILE A 322 -4.62 22.10 4.09
C ILE A 322 -5.96 21.79 4.75
N ALA A 323 -6.23 20.49 5.00
CA ALA A 323 -7.50 20.09 5.57
C ALA A 323 -7.62 20.59 7.02
N PRO A 324 -8.76 21.23 7.39
CA PRO A 324 -9.05 21.55 8.76
C PRO A 324 -8.95 20.31 9.64
N ALA A 325 -8.58 20.45 10.92
CA ALA A 325 -8.34 19.34 11.82
C ALA A 325 -9.50 18.33 11.89
N ASN A 326 -10.74 18.78 11.75
CA ASN A 326 -11.95 17.96 11.71
C ASN A 326 -12.24 17.30 10.35
N LYS A 327 -11.47 17.60 9.29
CA LYS A 327 -11.60 17.03 7.93
C LYS A 327 -10.35 16.26 7.47
N ARG A 328 -9.31 16.20 8.28
CA ARG A 328 -8.07 15.47 7.95
C ARG A 328 -8.31 13.98 7.67
N GLY A 329 -9.29 13.37 8.36
CA GLY A 329 -9.69 12.00 8.10
C GLY A 329 -10.29 11.81 6.70
N ALA A 330 -11.19 12.70 6.28
CA ALA A 330 -11.78 12.68 4.94
C ALA A 330 -10.72 12.92 3.86
N ALA A 331 -9.82 13.88 4.05
CA ALA A 331 -8.70 14.14 3.13
C ALA A 331 -7.79 12.93 2.97
N ASN A 332 -7.39 12.31 4.08
CA ASN A 332 -6.57 11.09 4.06
C ASN A 332 -7.32 9.91 3.41
N SER A 333 -8.61 9.73 3.71
CA SER A 333 -9.43 8.70 3.06
C SER A 333 -9.54 8.90 1.55
N THR A 334 -9.70 10.15 1.09
CA THR A 334 -9.73 10.50 -0.33
C THR A 334 -8.41 10.09 -1.01
N PHE A 335 -7.27 10.39 -0.37
CA PHE A 335 -5.96 10.01 -0.87
C PHE A 335 -5.79 8.49 -0.92
N LEU A 336 -6.14 7.77 0.15
CA LEU A 336 -6.01 6.32 0.23
C LEU A 336 -6.95 5.58 -0.73
N CYS A 337 -8.14 6.12 -1.03
CA CYS A 337 -9.01 5.57 -2.08
C CYS A 337 -8.34 5.67 -3.46
N ALA A 338 -7.75 6.83 -3.78
CA ALA A 338 -7.01 6.99 -5.03
C ALA A 338 -5.78 6.07 -5.10
N TYR A 339 -5.11 5.84 -3.97
CA TYR A 339 -4.01 4.90 -3.81
C TYR A 339 -4.43 3.48 -4.21
N ASP A 340 -5.48 2.93 -3.58
CA ASP A 340 -5.96 1.58 -3.86
C ASP A 340 -6.50 1.42 -5.28
N ILE A 341 -7.21 2.45 -5.80
CA ILE A 341 -7.74 2.46 -7.17
C ILE A 341 -6.57 2.43 -8.17
N GLY A 342 -5.53 3.23 -7.94
CA GLY A 342 -4.35 3.26 -8.80
C GLY A 342 -3.67 1.90 -8.90
N ILE A 343 -3.37 1.27 -7.77
CA ILE A 343 -2.77 -0.07 -7.71
C ILE A 343 -3.66 -1.11 -8.39
N GLY A 344 -4.97 -1.09 -8.11
CA GLY A 344 -5.89 -2.07 -8.67
C GLY A 344 -6.04 -1.97 -10.19
N ILE A 345 -6.21 -0.75 -10.71
CA ILE A 345 -6.28 -0.51 -12.15
C ILE A 345 -4.93 -0.85 -12.80
N GLY A 346 -3.81 -0.49 -12.16
CA GLY A 346 -2.47 -0.79 -12.66
C GLY A 346 -2.22 -2.28 -12.81
N GLY A 347 -2.55 -3.07 -11.79
CA GLY A 347 -2.47 -4.53 -11.83
C GLY A 347 -3.40 -5.13 -12.90
N GLY A 348 -4.63 -4.60 -13.02
CA GLY A 348 -5.58 -5.05 -14.04
C GLY A 348 -5.11 -4.80 -15.46
N LEU A 349 -4.69 -3.55 -15.75
CA LEU A 349 -4.18 -3.18 -17.06
C LEU A 349 -2.91 -3.96 -17.42
N ALA A 350 -1.99 -4.12 -16.46
CA ALA A 350 -0.77 -4.88 -16.67
C ALA A 350 -1.06 -6.35 -17.04
N GLY A 351 -1.99 -7.01 -16.33
CA GLY A 351 -2.36 -8.38 -16.64
C GLY A 351 -2.90 -8.55 -18.05
N VAL A 352 -3.80 -7.67 -18.48
CA VAL A 352 -4.32 -7.67 -19.84
C VAL A 352 -3.19 -7.43 -20.87
N MET A 353 -2.32 -6.43 -20.62
CA MET A 353 -1.24 -6.11 -21.54
C MET A 353 -0.23 -7.24 -21.67
N ILE A 354 0.08 -7.96 -20.58
CA ILE A 354 1.02 -9.09 -20.61
C ILE A 354 0.53 -10.17 -21.58
N ASP A 355 -0.76 -10.52 -21.53
CA ASP A 355 -1.34 -11.55 -22.41
C ASP A 355 -1.27 -11.18 -23.90
N TYR A 356 -1.34 -9.88 -24.25
CA TYR A 356 -1.35 -9.43 -25.64
C TYR A 356 0.02 -8.99 -26.18
N VAL A 357 0.85 -8.37 -25.36
CA VAL A 357 2.09 -7.72 -25.82
C VAL A 357 3.35 -8.15 -25.07
N GLY A 358 3.22 -8.94 -23.99
CA GLY A 358 4.31 -9.40 -23.16
C GLY A 358 4.77 -8.36 -22.11
N TYR A 359 5.67 -8.80 -21.22
CA TYR A 359 6.13 -8.01 -20.07
C TYR A 359 6.87 -6.73 -20.47
N GLU A 360 7.82 -6.85 -21.40
CA GLU A 360 8.71 -5.75 -21.79
C GLU A 360 7.91 -4.57 -22.35
N LYS A 361 7.00 -4.86 -23.29
CA LYS A 361 6.13 -3.83 -23.87
C LYS A 361 5.14 -3.28 -22.85
N MET A 362 4.62 -4.12 -21.94
CA MET A 362 3.76 -3.68 -20.85
C MET A 362 4.49 -2.66 -19.96
N PHE A 363 5.72 -2.97 -19.48
CA PHE A 363 6.49 -2.04 -18.67
C PHE A 363 6.82 -0.75 -19.41
N ALA A 364 7.20 -0.85 -20.71
CA ALA A 364 7.45 0.33 -21.54
C ALA A 364 6.23 1.24 -21.65
N VAL A 365 5.06 0.70 -21.97
CA VAL A 365 3.83 1.51 -22.15
C VAL A 365 3.34 2.08 -20.83
N ILE A 366 3.28 1.29 -19.77
CA ILE A 366 2.82 1.75 -18.44
C ILE A 366 3.75 2.83 -17.89
N SER A 367 5.05 2.84 -18.21
CA SER A 367 5.98 3.89 -17.78
C SER A 367 5.50 5.30 -18.12
N PHE A 368 4.81 5.49 -19.25
CA PHE A 368 4.28 6.80 -19.67
C PHE A 368 3.22 7.37 -18.70
N ALA A 369 2.60 6.57 -17.86
CA ALA A 369 1.72 7.07 -16.81
C ALA A 369 2.46 8.01 -15.85
N ASN A 370 3.78 7.84 -15.65
CA ASN A 370 4.56 8.78 -14.83
C ASN A 370 4.65 10.17 -15.47
N ILE A 371 4.69 10.26 -16.80
CA ILE A 371 4.63 11.55 -17.51
C ILE A 371 3.26 12.20 -17.29
N LEU A 372 2.18 11.42 -17.40
CA LEU A 372 0.83 11.91 -17.13
C LEU A 372 0.69 12.37 -15.68
N SER A 373 1.27 11.66 -14.71
CA SER A 373 1.30 12.05 -13.30
C SER A 373 1.97 13.43 -13.11
N VAL A 374 3.12 13.66 -13.78
CA VAL A 374 3.81 14.96 -13.76
C VAL A 374 2.97 16.05 -14.39
N VAL A 375 2.30 15.79 -15.52
CA VAL A 375 1.41 16.75 -16.19
C VAL A 375 0.25 17.12 -15.27
N LEU A 376 -0.39 16.16 -14.61
CA LEU A 376 -1.46 16.44 -13.64
C LEU A 376 -0.97 17.29 -12.46
N TYR A 377 0.24 17.00 -11.96
CA TYR A 377 0.82 17.83 -10.91
C TYR A 377 1.09 19.26 -11.39
N PHE A 378 1.62 19.43 -12.59
CA PHE A 378 1.86 20.75 -13.16
C PHE A 378 0.56 21.58 -13.33
N LEU A 379 -0.52 20.94 -13.78
CA LEU A 379 -1.81 21.58 -14.03
C LEU A 379 -2.58 21.88 -12.74
N PHE A 380 -2.61 20.95 -11.79
CA PHE A 380 -3.49 21.01 -10.62
C PHE A 380 -2.72 21.08 -9.30
N GLY A 381 -1.59 20.36 -9.16
CA GLY A 381 -0.84 20.25 -7.92
C GLY A 381 0.00 21.50 -7.65
N ARG A 382 0.69 22.05 -8.65
CA ARG A 382 1.58 23.20 -8.48
C ARG A 382 0.86 24.47 -7.98
N LYS A 383 -0.42 24.61 -8.29
CA LYS A 383 -1.26 25.73 -7.84
C LYS A 383 -1.95 25.47 -6.50
N HIS A 384 -1.70 24.33 -5.91
CA HIS A 384 -2.31 23.94 -4.64
C HIS A 384 -1.74 24.81 -3.50
N PRO A 385 -2.59 25.31 -2.57
CA PRO A 385 -2.14 26.20 -1.49
C PRO A 385 -1.05 25.60 -0.61
N SER A 386 -0.94 24.26 -0.46
CA SER A 386 0.16 23.64 0.28
C SER A 386 1.53 23.90 -0.34
N SER A 387 1.60 23.99 -1.67
CA SER A 387 2.84 24.28 -2.40
C SER A 387 3.37 25.70 -2.16
N PHE A 388 2.53 26.60 -1.68
CA PHE A 388 2.89 27.99 -1.35
C PHE A 388 3.14 28.21 0.14
N CYS A 389 2.64 27.33 1.02
CA CYS A 389 2.73 27.50 2.49
C CYS A 389 4.17 27.39 3.03
N LEU A 390 5.09 26.76 2.29
CA LEU A 390 6.50 26.61 2.69
C LEU A 390 7.33 27.89 2.44
N LEU A 391 6.82 28.86 1.70
CA LEU A 391 7.46 30.17 1.49
C LEU A 391 7.11 31.22 2.56
N TYR A 392 6.14 30.95 3.42
CA TYR A 392 5.64 31.87 4.45
C TYR A 392 5.53 31.23 5.83
N THR A 393 6.57 30.57 6.31
CA THR A 393 6.79 30.57 7.77
C THR A 393 7.40 31.93 8.10
N SER A 394 6.52 32.91 8.37
CA SER A 394 6.93 34.12 9.05
C SER A 394 7.72 33.78 10.29
N PRO A 395 8.81 34.48 10.60
CA PRO A 395 9.46 34.35 11.88
C PRO A 395 8.42 34.59 12.98
N SER A 396 8.38 33.70 13.96
CA SER A 396 7.67 33.92 15.22
C SER A 396 7.98 35.34 15.71
N PRO A 397 7.01 36.18 16.01
CA PRO A 397 7.30 37.38 16.73
C PRO A 397 7.84 36.95 18.08
N ARG A 398 9.15 37.06 18.24
CA ARG A 398 9.71 37.30 19.56
C ARG A 398 9.44 38.76 19.83
N ASP A 399 8.50 38.99 20.70
CA ASP A 399 8.56 40.01 21.73
C ASP A 399 7.40 39.75 22.73
#